data_b6a13cbfd7193c780057fe882650ea13
#
_entry.id   b6a13cbfd7193c780057fe882650ea13
#
_cell.length_a   1.000
_cell.length_b   1.000
_cell.length_c   1.000
_cell.angle_alpha   90.00
_cell.angle_beta   90.00
_cell.angle_gamma   90.00
#
_symmetry.space_group_name_H-M   'P 1'
#
loop_
_entity.id
_entity.type
_entity.pdbx_description
1 polymer ?
#
loop_
_entity_poly.entity_id
_entity_poly.type
_entity_poly.pdbx_seq_one_letter_code
_entity_poly.pdbx_strand_id
1 'polypeptide(L)'
;MRLSKTRNGVERHATMRDIIEKVPIPTAGVALALTALGNLLQPAYEGIHILCGAVALFLIVLLAAKAIMFPQLIRDDLYNSIMASVSGTVFMTLMQFSNYLAPLAFGPAFALWVAATMAHLALIVWFTVRFFRPFKLHEVFPTYFICYVGIVVASVTSPAFGMQALGQAIFWFGFACYAALLVLVTYRYAKHEVPEGARPLFCIYTAPMSLSIVGYLAVADAPNALFVGVMMVLAQVLLLVVLSRLPHLLRLKFYPSYAAMTFPFVITATALGQGTAFFRGNGVALPFAFDVVFYVEVALATVMVAYVLAHYLRFFFRRIEQPQSVAVLKENAQIARFSENFDN
;
A
#
# COMPACT_ATOMS: atom_id res chain seq x y z
N MET A 1 19.48 4.74 -34.06
CA MET A 1 18.58 3.87 -33.29
C MET A 1 18.47 2.54 -34.06
N ARG A 2 19.12 1.45 -33.55
CA ARG A 2 19.11 0.14 -34.25
C ARG A 2 17.84 -0.60 -33.88
N LEU A 3 16.98 -0.86 -34.87
CA LEU A 3 15.83 -1.75 -34.78
C LEU A 3 16.32 -3.18 -34.96
N SER A 4 16.17 -4.03 -33.97
CA SER A 4 16.36 -5.47 -34.09
C SER A 4 14.99 -6.10 -34.40
N LYS A 5 14.87 -6.71 -35.59
CA LYS A 5 13.70 -7.48 -35.99
C LYS A 5 13.82 -8.90 -35.39
N THR A 6 13.02 -9.24 -34.41
CA THR A 6 12.78 -10.64 -34.01
C THR A 6 11.47 -11.14 -34.63
N ARG A 7 11.33 -12.47 -34.74
CA ARG A 7 10.29 -13.20 -35.51
C ARG A 7 8.84 -12.83 -35.14
N ASN A 8 8.58 -12.07 -34.06
CA ASN A 8 7.26 -11.79 -33.48
C ASN A 8 6.96 -10.32 -33.14
N GLY A 9 7.63 -9.32 -33.73
CA GLY A 9 7.30 -7.91 -33.52
C GLY A 9 8.54 -6.99 -33.42
N VAL A 10 8.34 -5.68 -33.57
CA VAL A 10 9.37 -4.65 -33.40
C VAL A 10 9.53 -4.36 -31.91
N GLU A 11 10.63 -4.81 -31.32
CA GLU A 11 10.97 -4.48 -29.93
C GLU A 11 11.51 -3.04 -29.86
N ARG A 12 10.84 -2.17 -29.08
CA ARG A 12 11.38 -0.87 -28.66
C ARG A 12 11.89 -0.96 -27.24
N HIS A 13 13.03 -0.37 -26.95
CA HIS A 13 13.40 -0.08 -25.56
C HIS A 13 12.34 0.84 -24.95
N ALA A 14 11.81 0.45 -23.76
CA ALA A 14 10.86 1.29 -23.03
C ALA A 14 11.50 2.66 -22.73
N THR A 15 10.84 3.73 -23.12
CA THR A 15 11.25 5.09 -22.76
C THR A 15 10.87 5.36 -21.30
N MET A 16 11.48 6.36 -20.66
CA MET A 16 11.08 6.78 -19.30
C MET A 16 9.58 7.15 -19.26
N ARG A 17 9.06 7.75 -20.32
CA ARG A 17 7.64 8.08 -20.45
C ARG A 17 6.76 6.84 -20.42
N ASP A 18 7.14 5.78 -21.14
CA ASP A 18 6.40 4.51 -21.17
C ASP A 18 6.41 3.82 -19.79
N ILE A 19 7.52 3.95 -19.03
CA ILE A 19 7.63 3.42 -17.67
C ILE A 19 6.66 4.18 -16.76
N ILE A 20 6.69 5.51 -16.76
CA ILE A 20 5.83 6.37 -15.93
C ILE A 20 4.35 6.11 -16.22
N GLU A 21 3.96 6.00 -17.49
CA GLU A 21 2.57 5.71 -17.89
C GLU A 21 2.04 4.42 -17.28
N LYS A 22 2.87 3.38 -17.16
CA LYS A 22 2.49 2.06 -16.62
C LYS A 22 2.37 2.00 -15.10
N VAL A 23 2.94 2.97 -14.35
CA VAL A 23 2.97 2.93 -12.88
C VAL A 23 1.54 2.88 -12.33
N PRO A 24 1.09 1.81 -11.64
CA PRO A 24 -0.27 1.73 -11.11
C PRO A 24 -0.35 2.41 -9.74
N ILE A 25 -1.54 2.92 -9.35
CA ILE A 25 -1.76 3.56 -8.04
C ILE A 25 -1.29 2.68 -6.86
N PRO A 26 -1.50 1.33 -6.86
CA PRO A 26 -1.04 0.47 -5.78
C PRO A 26 0.47 0.47 -5.52
N THR A 27 1.29 1.06 -6.41
CA THR A 27 2.73 1.30 -6.18
C THR A 27 2.98 2.05 -4.87
N ALA A 28 2.08 2.97 -4.49
CA ALA A 28 2.15 3.67 -3.21
C ALA A 28 2.04 2.72 -2.00
N GLY A 29 1.30 1.60 -2.14
CA GLY A 29 1.23 0.57 -1.11
C GLY A 29 2.57 -0.15 -0.88
N VAL A 30 3.36 -0.36 -1.96
CA VAL A 30 4.72 -0.90 -1.85
C VAL A 30 5.65 0.13 -1.20
N ALA A 31 5.53 1.41 -1.54
CA ALA A 31 6.29 2.49 -0.92
C ALA A 31 5.97 2.62 0.59
N LEU A 32 4.69 2.53 0.97
CA LEU A 32 4.25 2.48 2.36
C LEU A 32 4.87 1.31 3.13
N ALA A 33 4.89 0.14 2.51
CA ALA A 33 5.49 -1.04 3.11
C ALA A 33 7.00 -0.89 3.32
N LEU A 34 7.71 -0.29 2.36
CA LEU A 34 9.13 -0.02 2.46
C LEU A 34 9.44 0.96 3.60
N THR A 35 8.70 2.09 3.70
CA THR A 35 8.91 3.02 4.81
C THR A 35 8.63 2.37 6.17
N ALA A 36 7.57 1.58 6.28
CA ALA A 36 7.25 0.85 7.50
C ALA A 36 8.30 -0.24 7.82
N LEU A 37 8.79 -0.98 6.80
CA LEU A 37 9.83 -2.00 6.98
C LEU A 37 11.15 -1.35 7.42
N GLY A 38 11.50 -0.21 6.85
CA GLY A 38 12.66 0.57 7.28
C GLY A 38 12.58 0.93 8.76
N ASN A 39 11.42 1.40 9.24
CA ASN A 39 11.20 1.70 10.66
C ASN A 39 11.28 0.43 11.54
N LEU A 40 10.72 -0.70 11.08
CA LEU A 40 10.74 -1.97 11.81
C LEU A 40 12.17 -2.50 11.97
N LEU A 41 13.02 -2.35 10.95
CA LEU A 41 14.39 -2.90 10.93
C LEU A 41 15.44 -1.90 11.41
N GLN A 42 15.09 -0.62 11.59
CA GLN A 42 16.01 0.44 12.05
C GLN A 42 16.78 0.07 13.32
N PRO A 43 16.16 -0.54 14.37
CA PRO A 43 16.91 -0.90 15.59
C PRO A 43 18.00 -1.94 15.35
N ALA A 44 17.88 -2.74 14.28
CA ALA A 44 18.91 -3.73 13.93
C ALA A 44 20.03 -3.11 13.07
N TYR A 45 19.68 -2.23 12.13
CA TYR A 45 20.65 -1.57 11.25
C TYR A 45 20.05 -0.33 10.58
N GLU A 46 20.57 0.85 10.92
CA GLU A 46 20.05 2.13 10.42
C GLU A 46 20.18 2.29 8.89
N GLY A 47 21.18 1.69 8.27
CA GLY A 47 21.34 1.73 6.82
C GLY A 47 20.17 1.12 6.05
N ILE A 48 19.47 0.14 6.63
CA ILE A 48 18.25 -0.44 6.03
C ILE A 48 17.11 0.58 6.03
N HIS A 49 16.98 1.37 7.11
CA HIS A 49 15.99 2.44 7.19
C HIS A 49 16.17 3.45 6.05
N ILE A 50 17.41 3.93 5.83
CA ILE A 50 17.75 4.87 4.76
C ILE A 50 17.48 4.25 3.37
N LEU A 51 17.92 3.01 3.15
CA LEU A 51 17.73 2.30 1.89
C LEU A 51 16.24 2.13 1.55
N CYS A 52 15.45 1.66 2.51
CA CYS A 52 13.99 1.50 2.34
C CYS A 52 13.32 2.84 2.04
N GLY A 53 13.69 3.91 2.77
CA GLY A 53 13.21 5.25 2.52
C GLY A 53 13.54 5.76 1.11
N ALA A 54 14.78 5.55 0.65
CA ALA A 54 15.21 5.98 -0.69
C ALA A 54 14.44 5.25 -1.80
N VAL A 55 14.27 3.93 -1.69
CA VAL A 55 13.48 3.14 -2.66
C VAL A 55 12.00 3.55 -2.63
N ALA A 56 11.43 3.76 -1.45
CA ALA A 56 10.05 4.24 -1.30
C ALA A 56 9.87 5.62 -1.94
N LEU A 57 10.81 6.54 -1.74
CA LEU A 57 10.80 7.87 -2.36
C LEU A 57 10.84 7.77 -3.89
N PHE A 58 11.69 6.91 -4.43
CA PHE A 58 11.73 6.65 -5.87
C PHE A 58 10.36 6.22 -6.42
N LEU A 59 9.68 5.28 -5.75
CA LEU A 59 8.36 4.82 -6.17
C LEU A 59 7.30 5.92 -6.10
N ILE A 60 7.31 6.75 -5.05
CA ILE A 60 6.38 7.89 -4.92
C ILE A 60 6.65 8.96 -5.98
N VAL A 61 7.92 9.23 -6.29
CA VAL A 61 8.29 10.18 -7.37
C VAL A 61 7.80 9.67 -8.73
N LEU A 62 7.93 8.38 -9.03
CA LEU A 62 7.36 7.79 -10.25
C LEU A 62 5.84 7.95 -10.33
N LEU A 63 5.14 7.72 -9.22
CA LEU A 63 3.68 7.89 -9.17
C LEU A 63 3.27 9.35 -9.30
N ALA A 64 4.00 10.28 -8.66
CA ALA A 64 3.79 11.72 -8.80
C ALA A 64 4.04 12.18 -10.25
N ALA A 65 5.10 11.68 -10.90
CA ALA A 65 5.35 11.94 -12.30
C ALA A 65 4.20 11.46 -13.19
N LYS A 66 3.62 10.28 -12.91
CA LYS A 66 2.40 9.82 -13.62
C LYS A 66 1.23 10.78 -13.41
N ALA A 67 1.00 11.21 -12.18
CA ALA A 67 -0.11 12.12 -11.88
C ALA A 67 0.01 13.46 -12.62
N ILE A 68 1.25 13.95 -12.81
CA ILE A 68 1.54 15.20 -13.54
C ILE A 68 1.47 15.00 -15.05
N MET A 69 2.08 13.93 -15.55
CA MET A 69 2.22 13.71 -17.01
C MET A 69 0.97 13.06 -17.64
N PHE A 70 0.21 12.29 -16.87
CA PHE A 70 -0.94 11.51 -17.32
C PHE A 70 -2.15 11.67 -16.36
N PRO A 71 -2.61 12.89 -16.07
CA PRO A 71 -3.67 13.12 -15.08
C PRO A 71 -4.99 12.43 -15.42
N GLN A 72 -5.28 12.23 -16.72
CA GLN A 72 -6.47 11.52 -17.16
C GLN A 72 -6.47 10.04 -16.74
N LEU A 73 -5.32 9.36 -16.85
CA LEU A 73 -5.22 7.95 -16.43
C LEU A 73 -5.45 7.80 -14.92
N ILE A 74 -4.91 8.73 -14.12
CA ILE A 74 -5.19 8.74 -12.66
C ILE A 74 -6.66 9.00 -12.40
N ARG A 75 -7.28 9.95 -13.12
CA ARG A 75 -8.69 10.25 -12.97
C ARG A 75 -9.57 9.05 -13.32
N ASP A 76 -9.25 8.35 -14.41
CA ASP A 76 -9.97 7.17 -14.86
C ASP A 76 -9.84 6.02 -13.85
N ASP A 77 -8.63 5.80 -13.32
CA ASP A 77 -8.38 4.83 -12.25
C ASP A 77 -9.25 5.12 -11.00
N LEU A 78 -9.42 6.40 -10.63
CA LEU A 78 -10.22 6.81 -9.47
C LEU A 78 -11.73 6.60 -9.62
N TYR A 79 -12.25 6.26 -10.81
CA TYR A 79 -13.63 5.79 -10.97
C TYR A 79 -13.86 4.36 -10.47
N ASN A 80 -12.79 3.60 -10.26
CA ASN A 80 -12.85 2.25 -9.69
C ASN A 80 -12.72 2.31 -8.16
N SER A 81 -13.63 1.66 -7.41
CA SER A 81 -13.66 1.70 -5.94
C SER A 81 -12.38 1.13 -5.29
N ILE A 82 -11.77 0.10 -5.91
CA ILE A 82 -10.49 -0.47 -5.43
C ILE A 82 -9.37 0.55 -5.59
N MET A 83 -9.20 1.14 -6.78
CA MET A 83 -8.12 2.09 -7.05
C MET A 83 -8.29 3.39 -6.24
N ALA A 84 -9.54 3.87 -6.13
CA ALA A 84 -9.88 5.03 -5.32
C ALA A 84 -9.52 4.84 -3.84
N SER A 85 -9.89 3.69 -3.24
CA SER A 85 -9.57 3.42 -1.83
C SER A 85 -8.08 3.12 -1.60
N VAL A 86 -7.39 2.46 -2.55
CA VAL A 86 -5.94 2.21 -2.49
C VAL A 86 -5.14 3.52 -2.58
N SER A 87 -5.67 4.57 -3.22
CA SER A 87 -4.97 5.87 -3.29
C SER A 87 -4.65 6.46 -1.90
N GLY A 88 -5.37 6.05 -0.85
CA GLY A 88 -5.07 6.37 0.55
C GLY A 88 -3.64 6.00 0.96
N THR A 89 -3.04 4.97 0.34
CA THR A 89 -1.65 4.58 0.60
C THR A 89 -0.64 5.68 0.24
N VAL A 90 -0.96 6.58 -0.69
CA VAL A 90 -0.12 7.74 -1.01
C VAL A 90 0.02 8.63 0.22
N PHE A 91 -1.10 8.99 0.85
CA PHE A 91 -1.11 9.88 2.01
C PHE A 91 -0.49 9.20 3.24
N MET A 92 -0.77 7.90 3.43
CA MET A 92 -0.12 7.10 4.48
C MET A 92 1.41 7.09 4.31
N THR A 93 1.91 6.96 3.08
CA THR A 93 3.35 7.01 2.79
C THR A 93 3.94 8.40 3.08
N LEU A 94 3.21 9.47 2.73
CA LEU A 94 3.65 10.84 3.04
C LEU A 94 3.68 11.11 4.55
N MET A 95 2.73 10.57 5.33
CA MET A 95 2.77 10.62 6.80
C MET A 95 4.00 9.87 7.35
N GLN A 96 4.36 8.72 6.78
CA GLN A 96 5.59 8.02 7.16
C GLN A 96 6.84 8.82 6.77
N PHE A 97 6.89 9.41 5.59
CA PHE A 97 8.01 10.28 5.20
C PHE A 97 8.16 11.52 6.08
N SER A 98 7.05 12.07 6.59
CA SER A 98 7.14 13.18 7.54
C SER A 98 7.88 12.75 8.81
N ASN A 99 7.68 11.52 9.28
CA ASN A 99 8.41 10.97 10.42
C ASN A 99 9.91 10.76 10.12
N TYR A 100 10.26 10.31 8.89
CA TYR A 100 11.65 10.24 8.43
C TYR A 100 12.32 11.62 8.39
N LEU A 101 11.57 12.64 8.01
CA LEU A 101 12.07 14.01 7.85
C LEU A 101 12.14 14.78 9.16
N ALA A 102 11.33 14.44 10.17
CA ALA A 102 11.21 15.18 11.42
C ALA A 102 12.55 15.43 12.14
N PRO A 103 13.50 14.46 12.22
CA PRO A 103 14.81 14.69 12.85
C PRO A 103 15.70 15.65 12.07
N LEU A 104 15.49 15.79 10.76
CA LEU A 104 16.32 16.60 9.86
C LEU A 104 15.77 18.02 9.70
N ALA A 105 14.43 18.16 9.58
CA ALA A 105 13.76 19.42 9.29
C ALA A 105 12.33 19.41 9.85
N PHE A 106 12.16 19.76 11.12
CA PHE A 106 10.87 19.67 11.82
C PHE A 106 9.75 20.46 11.14
N GLY A 107 9.98 21.72 10.75
CA GLY A 107 8.95 22.57 10.14
C GLY A 107 8.38 21.99 8.84
N PRO A 108 9.22 21.70 7.84
CA PRO A 108 8.77 21.01 6.62
C PRO A 108 8.14 19.64 6.88
N ALA A 109 8.66 18.86 7.83
CA ALA A 109 8.11 17.57 8.22
C ALA A 109 6.70 17.70 8.79
N PHE A 110 6.49 18.66 9.70
CA PHE A 110 5.18 18.94 10.27
C PHE A 110 4.18 19.40 9.20
N ALA A 111 4.60 20.31 8.31
CA ALA A 111 3.75 20.77 7.20
C ALA A 111 3.34 19.59 6.28
N LEU A 112 4.27 18.68 5.97
CA LEU A 112 4.00 17.48 5.20
C LEU A 112 3.01 16.56 5.92
N TRP A 113 3.18 16.34 7.22
CA TRP A 113 2.27 15.54 8.04
C TRP A 113 0.85 16.07 8.04
N VAL A 114 0.69 17.39 8.27
CA VAL A 114 -0.62 18.06 8.25
C VAL A 114 -1.25 17.95 6.87
N ALA A 115 -0.51 18.27 5.81
CA ALA A 115 -1.02 18.19 4.44
C ALA A 115 -1.46 16.77 4.06
N ALA A 116 -0.66 15.76 4.38
CA ALA A 116 -0.98 14.35 4.11
C ALA A 116 -2.22 13.88 4.91
N THR A 117 -2.32 14.28 6.19
CA THR A 117 -3.47 13.94 7.05
C THR A 117 -4.75 14.59 6.51
N MET A 118 -4.71 15.87 6.17
CA MET A 118 -5.85 16.58 5.60
C MET A 118 -6.26 16.01 4.23
N ALA A 119 -5.30 15.67 3.39
CA ALA A 119 -5.57 15.05 2.09
C ALA A 119 -6.22 13.66 2.25
N HIS A 120 -5.80 12.88 3.25
CA HIS A 120 -6.43 11.59 3.55
C HIS A 120 -7.86 11.76 4.09
N LEU A 121 -8.10 12.74 4.96
CA LEU A 121 -9.46 13.08 5.41
C LEU A 121 -10.34 13.52 4.23
N ALA A 122 -9.82 14.34 3.33
CA ALA A 122 -10.53 14.74 2.11
C ALA A 122 -10.85 13.52 1.23
N LEU A 123 -9.92 12.55 1.11
CA LEU A 123 -10.18 11.29 0.43
C LEU A 123 -11.33 10.51 1.09
N ILE A 124 -11.36 10.40 2.42
CA ILE A 124 -12.44 9.71 3.14
C ILE A 124 -13.80 10.35 2.80
N VAL A 125 -13.90 11.67 2.89
CA VAL A 125 -15.14 12.40 2.58
C VAL A 125 -15.56 12.17 1.12
N TRP A 126 -14.62 12.39 0.18
CA TRP A 126 -14.89 12.18 -1.24
C TRP A 126 -15.29 10.75 -1.56
N PHE A 127 -14.57 9.75 -1.01
CA PHE A 127 -14.86 8.33 -1.21
C PHE A 127 -16.23 7.95 -0.65
N THR A 128 -16.58 8.45 0.53
CA THR A 128 -17.90 8.24 1.13
C THR A 128 -19.01 8.76 0.23
N VAL A 129 -18.91 9.98 -0.25
CA VAL A 129 -19.90 10.57 -1.15
C VAL A 129 -20.00 9.82 -2.47
N ARG A 130 -18.85 9.36 -3.01
CA ARG A 130 -18.78 8.74 -4.34
C ARG A 130 -19.21 7.28 -4.35
N PHE A 131 -18.88 6.50 -3.31
CA PHE A 131 -19.05 5.03 -3.30
C PHE A 131 -19.96 4.50 -2.19
N PHE A 132 -20.07 5.18 -1.04
CA PHE A 132 -20.99 4.77 0.02
C PHE A 132 -22.40 5.32 -0.16
N ARG A 133 -22.54 6.52 -0.72
CA ARG A 133 -23.88 7.10 -0.94
C ARG A 133 -24.69 6.32 -1.98
N PRO A 134 -24.12 5.92 -3.16
CA PRO A 134 -24.71 4.93 -4.06
C PRO A 134 -24.24 3.52 -3.69
N PHE A 135 -24.56 3.05 -2.49
CA PHE A 135 -24.02 1.81 -1.93
C PHE A 135 -24.25 0.59 -2.81
N LYS A 136 -23.16 -0.13 -3.14
CA LYS A 136 -23.20 -1.39 -3.88
C LYS A 136 -22.28 -2.41 -3.19
N LEU A 137 -22.89 -3.42 -2.58
CA LEU A 137 -22.13 -4.42 -1.79
C LEU A 137 -21.03 -5.12 -2.60
N HIS A 138 -21.25 -5.43 -3.88
CA HIS A 138 -20.27 -6.10 -4.73
C HIS A 138 -18.99 -5.26 -5.01
N GLU A 139 -19.07 -3.94 -4.88
CA GLU A 139 -17.95 -3.00 -5.01
C GLU A 139 -17.14 -2.83 -3.72
N VAL A 140 -17.57 -3.42 -2.59
CA VAL A 140 -16.86 -3.35 -1.31
C VAL A 140 -15.73 -4.37 -1.30
N PHE A 141 -14.50 -3.90 -1.07
CA PHE A 141 -13.28 -4.72 -1.01
C PHE A 141 -12.46 -4.39 0.25
N PRO A 142 -11.50 -5.25 0.64
CA PRO A 142 -10.61 -4.97 1.78
C PRO A 142 -9.84 -3.64 1.66
N THR A 143 -9.73 -3.09 0.45
CA THR A 143 -9.14 -1.76 0.23
C THR A 143 -9.89 -0.63 0.91
N TYR A 144 -11.17 -0.82 1.26
CA TYR A 144 -11.95 0.12 2.07
C TYR A 144 -11.29 0.36 3.45
N PHE A 145 -10.64 -0.66 4.01
CA PHE A 145 -9.83 -0.46 5.21
C PHE A 145 -8.70 0.55 5.00
N ILE A 146 -8.08 0.59 3.80
CA ILE A 146 -7.03 1.57 3.50
C ILE A 146 -7.60 2.98 3.56
N CYS A 147 -8.77 3.21 2.98
CA CYS A 147 -9.41 4.52 2.98
C CYS A 147 -9.77 4.99 4.39
N TYR A 148 -10.49 4.17 5.18
CA TYR A 148 -11.06 4.60 6.45
C TYR A 148 -10.16 4.35 7.66
N VAL A 149 -9.44 3.21 7.68
CA VAL A 149 -8.57 2.85 8.81
C VAL A 149 -7.14 3.32 8.59
N GLY A 150 -6.73 3.47 7.32
CA GLY A 150 -5.38 3.94 6.98
C GLY A 150 -5.01 5.30 7.58
N ILE A 151 -6.00 6.15 7.89
CA ILE A 151 -5.78 7.43 8.59
C ILE A 151 -5.09 7.25 9.95
N VAL A 152 -5.18 6.07 10.59
CA VAL A 152 -4.50 5.75 11.86
C VAL A 152 -2.97 5.84 11.73
N VAL A 153 -2.40 5.85 10.51
CA VAL A 153 -0.98 6.18 10.33
C VAL A 153 -0.66 7.58 10.84
N ALA A 154 -1.61 8.53 10.76
CA ALA A 154 -1.44 9.84 11.38
C ALA A 154 -1.36 9.75 12.91
N SER A 155 -2.09 8.81 13.55
CA SER A 155 -1.96 8.55 14.99
C SER A 155 -0.57 8.00 15.32
N VAL A 156 -0.09 7.03 14.54
CA VAL A 156 1.25 6.41 14.71
C VAL A 156 2.37 7.45 14.64
N THR A 157 2.24 8.42 13.75
CA THR A 157 3.28 9.44 13.49
C THR A 157 3.08 10.74 14.30
N SER A 158 1.94 10.93 14.94
CA SER A 158 1.60 12.15 15.71
C SER A 158 2.55 12.48 16.87
N PRO A 159 3.17 11.48 17.57
CA PRO A 159 4.11 11.76 18.67
C PRO A 159 5.34 12.55 18.22
N ALA A 160 5.82 12.33 17.00
CA ALA A 160 6.96 13.07 16.43
C ALA A 160 6.70 14.59 16.33
N PHE A 161 5.43 15.00 16.37
CA PHE A 161 4.99 16.39 16.21
C PHE A 161 4.29 16.95 17.45
N GLY A 162 4.26 16.20 18.57
CA GLY A 162 3.56 16.63 19.79
C GLY A 162 2.03 16.67 19.65
N MET A 163 1.47 15.92 18.69
CA MET A 163 0.05 15.94 18.33
C MET A 163 -0.71 14.70 18.81
N GLN A 164 -0.30 14.11 19.93
CA GLN A 164 -0.88 12.85 20.45
C GLN A 164 -2.39 12.96 20.70
N ALA A 165 -2.88 14.08 21.23
CA ALA A 165 -4.31 14.28 21.48
C ALA A 165 -5.14 14.22 20.18
N LEU A 166 -4.65 14.84 19.10
CA LEU A 166 -5.26 14.70 17.77
C LEU A 166 -5.13 13.26 17.25
N GLY A 167 -3.94 12.67 17.41
CA GLY A 167 -3.70 11.27 17.08
C GLY A 167 -4.67 10.32 17.76
N GLN A 168 -5.00 10.57 19.04
CA GLN A 168 -5.97 9.76 19.79
C GLN A 168 -7.39 9.86 19.21
N ALA A 169 -7.83 11.07 18.83
CA ALA A 169 -9.13 11.25 18.19
C ALA A 169 -9.19 10.51 16.82
N ILE A 170 -8.12 10.63 16.02
CA ILE A 170 -7.99 9.90 14.74
C ILE A 170 -7.99 8.39 14.94
N PHE A 171 -7.29 7.89 15.97
CA PHE A 171 -7.28 6.47 16.32
C PHE A 171 -8.70 5.95 16.57
N TRP A 172 -9.48 6.60 17.43
CA TRP A 172 -10.83 6.15 17.76
C TRP A 172 -11.77 6.19 16.56
N PHE A 173 -11.64 7.20 15.71
CA PHE A 173 -12.37 7.25 14.44
C PHE A 173 -12.02 6.05 13.56
N GLY A 174 -10.71 5.80 13.32
CA GLY A 174 -10.25 4.69 12.50
C GLY A 174 -10.65 3.32 13.07
N PHE A 175 -10.56 3.15 14.39
CA PHE A 175 -10.94 1.91 15.07
C PHE A 175 -12.45 1.64 14.97
N ALA A 176 -13.29 2.65 15.13
CA ALA A 176 -14.73 2.52 14.92
C ALA A 176 -15.07 2.14 13.46
N CYS A 177 -14.40 2.80 12.49
CA CYS A 177 -14.53 2.43 11.09
C CYS A 177 -14.07 0.99 10.83
N TYR A 178 -12.98 0.54 11.48
CA TYR A 178 -12.51 -0.83 11.37
C TYR A 178 -13.58 -1.83 11.83
N ALA A 179 -14.17 -1.63 13.00
CA ALA A 179 -15.19 -2.54 13.54
C ALA A 179 -16.38 -2.68 12.58
N ALA A 180 -16.87 -1.57 12.04
CA ALA A 180 -17.97 -1.57 11.07
C ALA A 180 -17.57 -2.23 9.73
N LEU A 181 -16.41 -1.89 9.19
CA LEU A 181 -15.93 -2.41 7.92
C LEU A 181 -15.56 -3.89 7.99
N LEU A 182 -15.07 -4.40 9.13
CA LEU A 182 -14.76 -5.82 9.30
C LEU A 182 -16.01 -6.68 9.03
N VAL A 183 -17.15 -6.28 9.59
CA VAL A 183 -18.43 -6.95 9.35
C VAL A 183 -18.84 -6.81 7.88
N LEU A 184 -18.80 -5.60 7.33
CA LEU A 184 -19.28 -5.31 5.99
C LEU A 184 -18.44 -6.03 4.91
N VAL A 185 -17.10 -5.95 5.00
CA VAL A 185 -16.19 -6.58 4.04
C VAL A 185 -16.29 -8.10 4.13
N THR A 186 -16.38 -8.67 5.35
CA THR A 186 -16.54 -10.11 5.54
C THR A 186 -17.88 -10.60 4.99
N TYR A 187 -18.97 -9.87 5.23
CA TYR A 187 -20.27 -10.17 4.64
C TYR A 187 -20.23 -10.16 3.11
N ARG A 188 -19.56 -9.17 2.51
CA ARG A 188 -19.35 -9.12 1.05
C ARG A 188 -18.61 -10.37 0.54
N TYR A 189 -17.52 -10.79 1.22
CA TYR A 189 -16.77 -11.98 0.81
C TYR A 189 -17.57 -13.28 0.93
N ALA A 190 -18.54 -13.33 1.85
CA ALA A 190 -19.45 -14.47 1.99
C ALA A 190 -20.55 -14.49 0.89
N LYS A 191 -20.90 -13.34 0.31
CA LYS A 191 -22.03 -13.21 -0.64
C LYS A 191 -21.63 -13.11 -2.11
N HIS A 192 -20.42 -12.66 -2.42
CA HIS A 192 -20.00 -12.40 -3.80
C HIS A 192 -18.63 -12.99 -4.09
N GLU A 193 -18.45 -13.52 -5.27
CA GLU A 193 -17.15 -14.00 -5.76
C GLU A 193 -16.13 -12.84 -5.87
N VAL A 194 -14.85 -13.20 -5.72
CA VAL A 194 -13.73 -12.28 -5.82
C VAL A 194 -13.02 -12.53 -7.15
N PRO A 195 -12.99 -11.55 -8.06
CA PRO A 195 -12.24 -11.64 -9.30
C PRO A 195 -10.76 -11.97 -9.04
N GLU A 196 -10.13 -12.73 -9.93
CA GLU A 196 -8.75 -13.21 -9.75
C GLU A 196 -7.77 -12.08 -9.42
N GLY A 197 -7.84 -10.95 -10.17
CA GLY A 197 -6.98 -9.79 -9.94
C GLY A 197 -7.20 -9.07 -8.61
N ALA A 198 -8.32 -9.32 -7.92
CA ALA A 198 -8.64 -8.76 -6.61
C ALA A 198 -8.35 -9.74 -5.44
N ARG A 199 -8.04 -11.01 -5.72
CA ARG A 199 -7.77 -12.00 -4.66
C ARG A 199 -6.61 -11.63 -3.74
N PRO A 200 -5.48 -11.04 -4.21
CA PRO A 200 -4.40 -10.61 -3.32
C PRO A 200 -4.82 -9.57 -2.27
N LEU A 201 -5.91 -8.82 -2.52
CA LEU A 201 -6.46 -7.84 -1.56
C LEU A 201 -6.88 -8.49 -0.23
N PHE A 202 -7.08 -9.81 -0.21
CA PHE A 202 -7.38 -10.55 1.02
C PHE A 202 -6.31 -10.37 2.09
N CYS A 203 -5.05 -10.17 1.72
CA CYS A 203 -3.96 -9.94 2.67
C CYS A 203 -4.16 -8.67 3.51
N ILE A 204 -4.98 -7.71 3.05
CA ILE A 204 -5.25 -6.47 3.81
C ILE A 204 -5.96 -6.76 5.14
N TYR A 205 -6.64 -7.90 5.29
CA TYR A 205 -7.34 -8.23 6.54
C TYR A 205 -6.44 -8.21 7.80
N THR A 206 -5.13 -8.46 7.67
CA THR A 206 -4.21 -8.41 8.83
C THR A 206 -3.86 -7.00 9.26
N ALA A 207 -3.93 -6.01 8.34
CA ALA A 207 -3.41 -4.68 8.56
C ALA A 207 -4.23 -3.84 9.57
N PRO A 208 -5.58 -3.77 9.49
CA PRO A 208 -6.34 -2.82 10.29
C PRO A 208 -6.21 -3.04 11.80
N MET A 209 -6.28 -4.29 12.27
CA MET A 209 -6.13 -4.62 13.69
C MET A 209 -4.69 -4.34 14.15
N SER A 210 -3.70 -4.75 13.37
CA SER A 210 -2.28 -4.52 13.66
C SER A 210 -1.95 -3.02 13.69
N LEU A 211 -2.45 -2.25 12.72
CA LEU A 211 -2.31 -0.80 12.69
C LEU A 211 -3.00 -0.13 13.90
N SER A 212 -4.14 -0.68 14.33
CA SER A 212 -4.84 -0.21 15.53
C SER A 212 -4.02 -0.42 16.80
N ILE A 213 -3.31 -1.55 16.94
CA ILE A 213 -2.41 -1.78 18.08
C ILE A 213 -1.31 -0.71 18.10
N VAL A 214 -0.62 -0.53 16.97
CA VAL A 214 0.48 0.42 16.85
C VAL A 214 -0.01 1.86 17.08
N GLY A 215 -1.15 2.22 16.50
CA GLY A 215 -1.75 3.54 16.70
C GLY A 215 -2.18 3.80 18.14
N TYR A 216 -2.81 2.82 18.79
CA TYR A 216 -3.22 2.93 20.19
C TYR A 216 -2.02 3.12 21.13
N LEU A 217 -1.01 2.27 20.99
CA LEU A 217 0.21 2.36 21.81
C LEU A 217 0.98 3.66 21.59
N ALA A 218 0.87 4.27 20.41
CA ALA A 218 1.52 5.55 20.11
C ALA A 218 0.87 6.76 20.79
N VAL A 219 -0.46 6.72 21.04
CA VAL A 219 -1.22 7.91 21.47
C VAL A 219 -1.94 7.77 22.80
N ALA A 220 -2.02 6.58 23.38
CA ALA A 220 -2.66 6.39 24.67
C ALA A 220 -1.71 6.76 25.82
N ASP A 221 -2.14 7.67 26.71
CA ASP A 221 -1.34 8.06 27.86
C ASP A 221 -1.13 6.89 28.85
N ALA A 222 -2.15 6.05 29.02
CA ALA A 222 -2.13 4.84 29.84
C ALA A 222 -2.80 3.68 29.08
N PRO A 223 -2.06 2.95 28.21
CA PRO A 223 -2.66 1.87 27.44
C PRO A 223 -3.23 0.78 28.32
N ASN A 224 -4.49 0.37 28.04
CA ASN A 224 -5.15 -0.71 28.75
C ASN A 224 -4.61 -2.07 28.30
N ALA A 225 -4.01 -2.82 29.21
CA ALA A 225 -3.37 -4.11 28.93
C ALA A 225 -4.35 -5.16 28.36
N LEU A 226 -5.59 -5.22 28.89
CA LEU A 226 -6.60 -6.16 28.37
C LEU A 226 -6.96 -5.81 26.93
N PHE A 227 -7.15 -4.53 26.61
CA PHE A 227 -7.50 -4.08 25.27
C PHE A 227 -6.36 -4.38 24.28
N VAL A 228 -5.11 -4.09 24.65
CA VAL A 228 -3.93 -4.44 23.83
C VAL A 228 -3.84 -5.96 23.62
N GLY A 229 -4.01 -6.75 24.69
CA GLY A 229 -3.96 -8.21 24.61
C GLY A 229 -5.03 -8.80 23.68
N VAL A 230 -6.28 -8.34 23.79
CA VAL A 230 -7.37 -8.77 22.91
C VAL A 230 -7.07 -8.42 21.45
N MET A 231 -6.61 -7.18 21.19
CA MET A 231 -6.23 -6.77 19.82
C MET A 231 -5.08 -7.63 19.27
N MET A 232 -4.06 -7.96 20.09
CA MET A 232 -2.95 -8.81 19.68
C MET A 232 -3.43 -10.22 19.29
N VAL A 233 -4.28 -10.83 20.10
CA VAL A 233 -4.84 -12.16 19.76
C VAL A 233 -5.61 -12.11 18.45
N LEU A 234 -6.48 -11.10 18.27
CA LEU A 234 -7.26 -10.95 17.04
C LEU A 234 -6.36 -10.69 15.83
N ALA A 235 -5.30 -9.88 15.96
CA ALA A 235 -4.34 -9.64 14.89
C ALA A 235 -3.65 -10.94 14.46
N GLN A 236 -3.22 -11.78 15.41
CA GLN A 236 -2.60 -13.08 15.12
C GLN A 236 -3.57 -14.07 14.48
N VAL A 237 -4.82 -14.13 14.93
CA VAL A 237 -5.84 -14.95 14.29
C VAL A 237 -6.06 -14.54 12.84
N LEU A 238 -6.16 -13.23 12.56
CA LEU A 238 -6.30 -12.73 11.19
C LEU A 238 -5.07 -13.02 10.33
N LEU A 239 -3.86 -12.93 10.90
CA LEU A 239 -2.65 -13.34 10.21
C LEU A 239 -2.70 -14.81 9.81
N LEU A 240 -3.04 -15.71 10.73
CA LEU A 240 -3.14 -17.14 10.43
C LEU A 240 -4.18 -17.44 9.34
N VAL A 241 -5.33 -16.75 9.37
CA VAL A 241 -6.35 -16.86 8.31
C VAL A 241 -5.77 -16.42 6.94
N VAL A 242 -5.02 -15.32 6.90
CA VAL A 242 -4.38 -14.85 5.66
C VAL A 242 -3.29 -15.81 5.20
N LEU A 243 -2.44 -16.30 6.12
CA LEU A 243 -1.37 -17.24 5.80
C LEU A 243 -1.91 -18.55 5.22
N SER A 244 -3.08 -19.03 5.65
CA SER A 244 -3.73 -20.21 5.08
C SER A 244 -4.06 -20.06 3.59
N ARG A 245 -4.25 -18.83 3.12
CA ARG A 245 -4.56 -18.51 1.71
C ARG A 245 -3.34 -18.08 0.90
N LEU A 246 -2.26 -17.67 1.57
CA LEU A 246 -1.07 -17.12 0.92
C LEU A 246 -0.45 -18.04 -0.14
N PRO A 247 -0.30 -19.38 0.06
CA PRO A 247 0.25 -20.26 -0.96
C PRO A 247 -0.55 -20.28 -2.27
N HIS A 248 -1.87 -20.11 -2.20
CA HIS A 248 -2.72 -19.99 -3.37
C HIS A 248 -2.54 -18.64 -4.07
N LEU A 249 -2.43 -17.54 -3.30
CA LEU A 249 -2.24 -16.21 -3.83
C LEU A 249 -0.90 -16.05 -4.56
N LEU A 250 0.16 -16.70 -4.06
CA LEU A 250 1.50 -16.68 -4.68
C LEU A 250 1.57 -17.44 -6.01
N ARG A 251 0.59 -18.29 -6.33
CA ARG A 251 0.51 -19.02 -7.62
C ARG A 251 -0.19 -18.22 -8.72
N LEU A 252 -0.81 -17.08 -8.39
CA LEU A 252 -1.48 -16.24 -9.37
C LEU A 252 -0.43 -15.56 -10.27
N LYS A 253 -0.83 -15.18 -11.48
CA LYS A 253 -0.03 -14.25 -12.29
C LYS A 253 0.04 -12.90 -11.58
N PHE A 254 1.07 -12.12 -11.90
CA PHE A 254 1.23 -10.79 -11.31
C PHE A 254 0.07 -9.86 -11.65
N TYR A 255 -0.48 -9.24 -10.62
CA TYR A 255 -1.44 -8.14 -10.68
C TYR A 255 -0.93 -6.97 -9.82
N PRO A 256 -1.28 -5.69 -10.13
CA PRO A 256 -0.95 -4.56 -9.27
C PRO A 256 -1.47 -4.71 -7.82
N SER A 257 -2.52 -5.49 -7.60
CA SER A 257 -3.04 -5.83 -6.26
C SER A 257 -2.05 -6.62 -5.38
N TYR A 258 -0.93 -7.11 -5.94
CA TYR A 258 0.16 -7.72 -5.16
C TYR A 258 0.73 -6.77 -4.09
N ALA A 259 0.60 -5.44 -4.28
CA ALA A 259 0.92 -4.46 -3.24
C ALA A 259 0.23 -4.77 -1.89
N ALA A 260 -0.95 -5.41 -1.91
CA ALA A 260 -1.66 -5.84 -0.72
C ALA A 260 -0.93 -6.95 0.09
N MET A 261 0.07 -7.60 -0.50
CA MET A 261 0.90 -8.60 0.18
C MET A 261 2.18 -8.01 0.79
N THR A 262 2.23 -6.72 1.09
CA THR A 262 3.41 -6.03 1.63
C THR A 262 3.16 -5.40 3.00
N PHE A 263 2.64 -4.18 3.06
CA PHE A 263 2.37 -3.45 4.30
C PHE A 263 1.63 -4.27 5.38
N PRO A 264 0.61 -5.09 5.04
CA PRO A 264 -0.08 -5.89 6.05
C PRO A 264 0.84 -6.77 6.89
N PHE A 265 1.81 -7.44 6.29
CA PHE A 265 2.76 -8.27 7.03
C PHE A 265 3.74 -7.43 7.86
N VAL A 266 4.19 -6.29 7.33
CA VAL A 266 5.10 -5.39 8.05
C VAL A 266 4.42 -4.83 9.31
N ILE A 267 3.19 -4.31 9.18
CA ILE A 267 2.48 -3.72 10.33
C ILE A 267 2.09 -4.78 11.37
N THR A 268 1.88 -6.05 10.95
CA THR A 268 1.59 -7.14 11.88
C THR A 268 2.83 -7.48 12.72
N ALA A 269 4.00 -7.61 12.11
CA ALA A 269 5.26 -7.80 12.84
C ALA A 269 5.54 -6.61 13.77
N THR A 270 5.31 -5.37 13.32
CA THR A 270 5.46 -4.16 14.15
C THR A 270 4.54 -4.21 15.36
N ALA A 271 3.27 -4.57 15.16
CA ALA A 271 2.27 -4.67 16.23
C ALA A 271 2.64 -5.73 17.27
N LEU A 272 3.13 -6.90 16.83
CA LEU A 272 3.60 -7.94 17.74
C LEU A 272 4.81 -7.46 18.55
N GLY A 273 5.81 -6.84 17.90
CA GLY A 273 6.99 -6.32 18.56
C GLY A 273 6.65 -5.24 19.60
N GLN A 274 5.84 -4.25 19.23
CA GLN A 274 5.43 -3.17 20.15
C GLN A 274 4.53 -3.70 21.29
N GLY A 275 3.59 -4.60 20.98
CA GLY A 275 2.72 -5.21 21.99
C GLY A 275 3.50 -6.04 23.01
N THR A 276 4.47 -6.84 22.56
CA THR A 276 5.33 -7.62 23.47
C THR A 276 6.23 -6.71 24.31
N ALA A 277 6.77 -5.64 23.73
CA ALA A 277 7.53 -4.62 24.45
C ALA A 277 6.68 -3.92 25.51
N PHE A 278 5.42 -3.57 25.20
CA PHE A 278 4.48 -3.00 26.15
C PHE A 278 4.23 -3.91 27.34
N PHE A 279 3.95 -5.20 27.12
CA PHE A 279 3.71 -6.15 28.22
C PHE A 279 4.97 -6.35 29.08
N ARG A 280 6.14 -6.48 28.48
CA ARG A 280 7.42 -6.60 29.22
C ARG A 280 7.73 -5.33 30.02
N GLY A 281 7.46 -4.15 29.45
CA GLY A 281 7.63 -2.86 30.15
C GLY A 281 6.70 -2.73 31.37
N ASN A 282 5.55 -3.44 31.38
CA ASN A 282 4.63 -3.53 32.51
C ASN A 282 4.90 -4.73 33.44
N GLY A 283 6.07 -5.36 33.35
CA GLY A 283 6.49 -6.43 34.25
C GLY A 283 5.92 -7.82 33.93
N VAL A 284 5.28 -8.00 32.76
CA VAL A 284 4.76 -9.30 32.36
C VAL A 284 5.86 -10.14 31.71
N ALA A 285 6.19 -11.28 32.32
CA ALA A 285 7.13 -12.25 31.74
C ALA A 285 6.46 -12.98 30.58
N LEU A 286 6.85 -12.68 29.36
CA LEU A 286 6.37 -13.37 28.16
C LEU A 286 7.30 -14.55 27.81
N PRO A 287 6.74 -15.72 27.43
CA PRO A 287 7.52 -16.87 26.94
C PRO A 287 8.39 -16.50 25.72
N PHE A 288 9.53 -17.15 25.59
CA PHE A 288 10.47 -16.98 24.44
C PHE A 288 9.80 -17.24 23.09
N ALA A 289 8.72 -18.01 23.06
CA ALA A 289 7.93 -18.24 21.85
C ALA A 289 7.45 -16.93 21.17
N PHE A 290 7.19 -15.85 21.92
CA PHE A 290 6.82 -14.55 21.35
C PHE A 290 7.97 -13.93 20.55
N ASP A 291 9.20 -14.10 20.98
CA ASP A 291 10.37 -13.61 20.24
C ASP A 291 10.55 -14.41 18.94
N VAL A 292 10.38 -15.73 19.00
CA VAL A 292 10.46 -16.59 17.81
C VAL A 292 9.39 -16.17 16.79
N VAL A 293 8.14 -16.00 17.21
CA VAL A 293 7.05 -15.57 16.31
C VAL A 293 7.33 -14.19 15.74
N PHE A 294 7.81 -13.24 16.55
CA PHE A 294 8.18 -11.90 16.07
C PHE A 294 9.24 -11.97 14.97
N TYR A 295 10.32 -12.70 15.16
CA TYR A 295 11.38 -12.81 14.14
C TYR A 295 10.91 -13.56 12.88
N VAL A 296 10.02 -14.54 13.02
CA VAL A 296 9.37 -15.20 11.87
C VAL A 296 8.49 -14.23 11.08
N GLU A 297 7.71 -13.39 11.77
CA GLU A 297 6.91 -12.36 11.11
C GLU A 297 7.77 -11.29 10.42
N VAL A 298 8.86 -10.85 11.06
CA VAL A 298 9.84 -9.91 10.46
C VAL A 298 10.45 -10.50 9.19
N ALA A 299 10.87 -11.76 9.23
CA ALA A 299 11.41 -12.46 8.07
C ALA A 299 10.37 -12.58 6.95
N LEU A 300 9.14 -12.99 7.28
CA LEU A 300 8.03 -13.06 6.34
C LEU A 300 7.75 -11.70 5.69
N ALA A 301 7.64 -10.64 6.49
CA ALA A 301 7.39 -9.28 6.01
C ALA A 301 8.49 -8.84 5.04
N THR A 302 9.76 -9.05 5.41
CA THR A 302 10.92 -8.69 4.59
C THR A 302 10.91 -9.43 3.25
N VAL A 303 10.69 -10.75 3.27
CA VAL A 303 10.61 -11.57 2.06
C VAL A 303 9.45 -11.13 1.17
N MET A 304 8.28 -10.87 1.74
CA MET A 304 7.10 -10.46 0.97
C MET A 304 7.28 -9.07 0.34
N VAL A 305 7.86 -8.11 1.06
CA VAL A 305 8.16 -6.78 0.50
C VAL A 305 9.16 -6.90 -0.65
N ALA A 306 10.26 -7.65 -0.46
CA ALA A 306 11.26 -7.87 -1.51
C ALA A 306 10.68 -8.59 -2.73
N TYR A 307 9.87 -9.64 -2.51
CA TYR A 307 9.20 -10.40 -3.56
C TYR A 307 8.28 -9.51 -4.40
N VAL A 308 7.41 -8.73 -3.77
CA VAL A 308 6.47 -7.85 -4.47
C VAL A 308 7.20 -6.72 -5.18
N LEU A 309 8.20 -6.10 -4.53
CA LEU A 309 9.03 -5.06 -5.14
C LEU A 309 9.71 -5.59 -6.42
N ALA A 310 10.28 -6.79 -6.38
CA ALA A 310 10.90 -7.40 -7.57
C ALA A 310 9.89 -7.59 -8.71
N HIS A 311 8.63 -7.98 -8.41
CA HIS A 311 7.57 -8.09 -9.41
C HIS A 311 7.18 -6.72 -10.00
N TYR A 312 7.09 -5.68 -9.17
CA TYR A 312 6.81 -4.32 -9.62
C TYR A 312 7.93 -3.77 -10.52
N LEU A 313 9.19 -3.95 -10.12
CA LEU A 313 10.33 -3.53 -10.93
C LEU A 313 10.35 -4.27 -12.29
N ARG A 314 10.14 -5.60 -12.28
CA ARG A 314 10.00 -6.37 -13.52
C ARG A 314 8.85 -5.85 -14.39
N PHE A 315 7.71 -5.50 -13.79
CA PHE A 315 6.56 -4.95 -14.51
C PHE A 315 6.88 -3.58 -15.13
N PHE A 316 7.55 -2.68 -14.41
CA PHE A 316 7.92 -1.36 -14.92
C PHE A 316 8.89 -1.44 -16.10
N PHE A 317 9.89 -2.31 -16.00
CA PHE A 317 10.96 -2.43 -17.01
C PHE A 317 10.69 -3.51 -18.07
N ARG A 318 9.54 -4.19 -18.02
CA ARG A 318 9.17 -5.16 -19.06
C ARG A 318 9.00 -4.43 -20.41
N ARG A 319 9.64 -4.97 -21.44
CA ARG A 319 9.54 -4.47 -22.82
C ARG A 319 8.09 -4.45 -23.31
N ILE A 320 7.74 -3.45 -24.10
CA ILE A 320 6.42 -3.34 -24.73
C ILE A 320 6.49 -4.10 -26.04
N GLU A 321 5.82 -5.25 -26.12
CA GLU A 321 5.53 -5.92 -27.38
C GLU A 321 4.34 -5.21 -28.04
N GLN A 322 4.57 -4.56 -29.19
CA GLN A 322 3.46 -4.05 -29.99
C GLN A 322 2.80 -5.24 -30.70
N PRO A 323 1.47 -5.41 -30.63
CA PRO A 323 0.77 -6.42 -31.43
C PRO A 323 1.07 -6.17 -32.92
N GLN A 324 1.37 -7.24 -33.67
CA GLN A 324 1.64 -7.17 -35.12
C GLN A 324 0.59 -6.40 -35.93
N SER A 325 -0.68 -6.44 -35.49
CA SER A 325 -1.78 -5.70 -36.10
C SER A 325 -1.58 -4.18 -36.11
N VAL A 326 -0.98 -3.60 -35.06
CA VAL A 326 -0.72 -2.15 -34.99
C VAL A 326 0.49 -1.75 -35.84
N ALA A 327 1.50 -2.62 -35.95
CA ALA A 327 2.65 -2.40 -36.82
C ALA A 327 2.24 -2.43 -38.31
N VAL A 328 1.43 -3.41 -38.70
CA VAL A 328 0.89 -3.56 -40.06
C VAL A 328 -0.05 -2.39 -40.42
N LEU A 329 -0.91 -1.94 -39.50
CA LEU A 329 -1.78 -0.79 -39.72
C LEU A 329 -0.99 0.51 -39.90
N LYS A 330 0.10 0.71 -39.16
CA LYS A 330 0.98 1.90 -39.35
C LYS A 330 1.76 1.83 -40.64
N GLU A 331 2.24 0.65 -41.02
CA GLU A 331 2.95 0.44 -42.30
C GLU A 331 2.01 0.67 -43.50
N ASN A 332 0.78 0.15 -43.44
CA ASN A 332 -0.24 0.37 -44.46
C ASN A 332 -0.70 1.84 -44.54
N ALA A 333 -0.85 2.53 -43.39
CA ALA A 333 -1.15 3.97 -43.38
C ALA A 333 -0.01 4.82 -43.91
N GLN A 334 1.24 4.40 -43.77
CA GLN A 334 2.40 5.07 -44.30
C GLN A 334 2.52 4.85 -45.81
N ILE A 335 2.23 3.64 -46.29
CA ILE A 335 2.17 3.30 -47.72
C ILE A 335 1.03 4.08 -48.43
N ALA A 336 -0.16 4.17 -47.81
CA ALA A 336 -1.27 4.94 -48.33
C ALA A 336 -0.94 6.43 -48.47
N ARG A 337 -0.25 7.04 -47.53
CA ARG A 337 0.24 8.43 -47.60
C ARG A 337 1.32 8.64 -48.66
N PHE A 338 2.12 7.61 -48.95
CA PHE A 338 3.11 7.67 -50.03
C PHE A 338 2.44 7.60 -51.42
N SER A 339 1.40 6.78 -51.60
CA SER A 339 0.66 6.70 -52.87
C SER A 339 -0.11 7.98 -53.18
N GLU A 340 -0.74 8.63 -52.19
CA GLU A 340 -1.44 9.91 -52.37
C GLU A 340 -0.52 11.06 -52.78
N ASN A 341 0.78 11.01 -52.49
CA ASN A 341 1.76 12.02 -52.89
C ASN A 341 2.34 11.79 -54.31
N PHE A 342 2.03 10.69 -54.97
CA PHE A 342 2.45 10.43 -56.35
C PHE A 342 1.32 10.62 -57.40
N ASP A 343 0.07 10.78 -56.92
CA ASP A 343 -1.11 11.01 -57.79
C ASP A 343 -1.51 12.51 -57.87
N ASN A 344 -0.70 13.42 -57.30
CA ASN A 344 -0.77 14.87 -57.45
C ASN A 344 0.55 15.37 -58.09
#